data_990fd1e2e6a452e7f07788bfef1fec0a
#
_entry.id   990fd1e2e6a452e7f07788bfef1fec0a
#
_cell.length_a   1.000
_cell.length_b   1.000
_cell.length_c   1.000
_cell.angle_alpha   90.00
_cell.angle_beta   90.00
_cell.angle_gamma   90.00
#
_symmetry.space_group_name_H-M   'P 1'
#
loop_
_entity.id
_entity.type
_entity.pdbx_description
1 polymer ?
#
loop_
_entity_poly.entity_id
_entity_poly.type
_entity_poly.pdbx_seq_one_letter_code
_entity_poly.pdbx_strand_id
1 'polypeptide(L)'
;MWAEISGADKAYERCHMRLVVSPVGRPIFEFRSTKEMVTTIRNAVAGHRKARRVGLLHRDVSSGNVLIVDEEQKKGPGLLCDFDYSSFLEPDADDVAEVVTQPDDDIDGTTELKERTGTLYFIAIGILREPSGVQHTTADDLESFYWLLVWIILRHAIHGRGSSIYATVFPNLTDQHSRAMKLDWLDSEYHRVTIHDNAPLTWLLREWSALCVKQNWKQPTPAIPIQHDDVLRLLDEALAKDGWPENDAAVKFEVPDDELSTTAHVTTTTTTSQRKRSAAQREGSRRSSSKRARTSKSGGDR
;
A
#
# COMPACT_ATOMS: atom_id res chain seq x y z
N MET A 1 0.68 -23.94 -38.95
CA MET A 1 2.08 -23.85 -38.48
C MET A 1 2.10 -22.79 -37.39
N TRP A 2 1.96 -23.17 -36.14
CA TRP A 2 2.02 -22.27 -34.97
C TRP A 2 3.46 -22.25 -34.53
N ALA A 3 4.05 -21.07 -34.46
CA ALA A 3 5.41 -20.91 -33.93
C ALA A 3 5.38 -21.15 -32.43
N GLU A 4 6.21 -22.07 -31.96
CA GLU A 4 6.50 -22.22 -30.53
C GLU A 4 7.19 -20.93 -30.03
N ILE A 5 6.49 -20.17 -29.17
CA ILE A 5 7.06 -19.05 -28.45
C ILE A 5 7.92 -19.65 -27.33
N SER A 6 9.22 -19.35 -27.35
CA SER A 6 10.19 -19.84 -26.36
C SER A 6 9.76 -19.44 -24.95
N GLY A 7 9.93 -20.37 -24.00
CA GLY A 7 9.41 -20.30 -22.63
C GLY A 7 9.91 -19.18 -21.70
N ALA A 8 10.69 -18.21 -22.22
CA ALA A 8 11.22 -17.08 -21.43
C ALA A 8 10.27 -15.89 -21.30
N ASP A 9 9.23 -15.78 -22.16
CA ASP A 9 8.35 -14.60 -22.20
C ASP A 9 7.02 -14.79 -21.44
N LYS A 10 6.75 -15.95 -20.84
CA LYS A 10 5.47 -16.22 -20.15
C LYS A 10 5.36 -15.60 -18.76
N ALA A 11 6.45 -15.14 -18.14
CA ALA A 11 6.47 -14.66 -16.76
C ALA A 11 5.81 -13.29 -16.54
N TYR A 12 5.45 -12.55 -17.60
CA TYR A 12 4.96 -11.17 -17.48
C TYR A 12 3.71 -10.87 -18.32
N GLU A 13 2.96 -11.89 -18.72
CA GLU A 13 1.71 -11.67 -19.43
C GLU A 13 0.64 -11.13 -18.48
N ARG A 14 0.30 -9.83 -18.62
CA ARG A 14 -0.78 -9.20 -17.88
C ARG A 14 -2.08 -9.31 -18.67
N CYS A 15 -3.03 -10.05 -18.16
CA CYS A 15 -4.38 -10.11 -18.72
C CYS A 15 -5.22 -8.96 -18.14
N HIS A 16 -5.90 -8.21 -19.04
CA HIS A 16 -6.88 -7.21 -18.62
C HIS A 16 -8.18 -7.90 -18.23
N MET A 17 -8.49 -7.92 -16.95
CA MET A 17 -9.75 -8.49 -16.42
C MET A 17 -10.63 -7.39 -15.83
N ARG A 18 -11.94 -7.65 -15.80
CA ARG A 18 -12.90 -6.84 -15.04
C ARG A 18 -13.54 -7.72 -13.98
N LEU A 19 -13.40 -7.30 -12.72
CA LEU A 19 -14.03 -7.96 -11.60
C LEU A 19 -15.13 -7.06 -11.05
N VAL A 20 -16.31 -7.62 -10.84
CA VAL A 20 -17.42 -6.93 -10.15
C VAL A 20 -17.57 -7.58 -8.79
N VAL A 21 -17.39 -6.78 -7.74
CA VAL A 21 -17.47 -7.24 -6.36
C VAL A 21 -18.63 -6.58 -5.62
N SER A 22 -19.15 -7.27 -4.61
CA SER A 22 -20.19 -6.79 -3.70
C SER A 22 -19.76 -7.14 -2.26
N PRO A 23 -20.04 -6.27 -1.29
CA PRO A 23 -20.82 -5.04 -1.33
C PRO A 23 -20.08 -3.85 -1.96
N VAL A 24 -20.81 -2.81 -2.35
CA VAL A 24 -20.23 -1.52 -2.75
C VAL A 24 -19.86 -0.76 -1.48
N GLY A 25 -18.62 -0.24 -1.42
CA GLY A 25 -18.14 0.58 -0.32
C GLY A 25 -17.73 1.97 -0.80
N ARG A 26 -17.66 2.93 0.13
CA ARG A 26 -17.07 4.26 -0.09
C ARG A 26 -15.65 4.30 0.50
N PRO A 27 -14.77 5.17 -0.01
CA PRO A 27 -13.41 5.31 0.50
C PRO A 27 -13.37 5.55 2.01
N ILE A 28 -12.40 4.95 2.71
CA ILE A 28 -12.28 5.09 4.16
C ILE A 28 -12.09 6.55 4.62
N PHE A 29 -11.49 7.39 3.80
CA PHE A 29 -11.29 8.82 4.08
C PHE A 29 -12.54 9.69 3.84
N GLU A 30 -13.69 9.10 3.51
CA GLU A 30 -14.99 9.74 3.44
C GLU A 30 -15.86 9.38 4.66
N PHE A 31 -15.25 9.14 5.81
CA PHE A 31 -15.96 8.79 7.03
C PHE A 31 -16.90 9.91 7.51
N ARG A 32 -18.03 9.51 8.10
CA ARG A 32 -19.02 10.41 8.71
C ARG A 32 -18.68 10.75 10.17
N SER A 33 -17.88 9.89 10.81
CA SER A 33 -17.28 10.14 12.12
C SER A 33 -15.97 9.36 12.25
N THR A 34 -15.06 9.83 13.10
CA THR A 34 -13.83 9.11 13.38
C THR A 34 -14.09 7.76 14.03
N LYS A 35 -15.20 7.61 14.78
CA LYS A 35 -15.64 6.31 15.32
C LYS A 35 -16.00 5.33 14.20
N GLU A 36 -16.69 5.78 13.14
CA GLU A 36 -16.96 4.97 11.95
C GLU A 36 -15.66 4.54 11.25
N MET A 37 -14.72 5.46 11.10
CA MET A 37 -13.39 5.18 10.52
C MET A 37 -12.65 4.09 11.32
N VAL A 38 -12.59 4.21 12.64
CA VAL A 38 -11.93 3.21 13.50
C VAL A 38 -12.67 1.87 13.47
N THR A 39 -14.01 1.87 13.44
CA THR A 39 -14.81 0.65 13.27
C THR A 39 -14.51 -0.04 11.93
N THR A 40 -14.33 0.75 10.87
CA THR A 40 -13.96 0.27 9.54
C THR A 40 -12.59 -0.41 9.56
N ILE A 41 -11.58 0.23 10.13
CA ILE A 41 -10.23 -0.34 10.28
C ILE A 41 -10.30 -1.64 11.10
N ARG A 42 -11.03 -1.64 12.23
CA ARG A 42 -11.20 -2.81 13.08
C ARG A 42 -11.74 -4.02 12.31
N ASN A 43 -12.76 -3.79 11.47
CA ASN A 43 -13.37 -4.85 10.68
C ASN A 43 -12.48 -5.30 9.51
N ALA A 44 -11.73 -4.38 8.91
CA ALA A 44 -10.72 -4.72 7.90
C ALA A 44 -9.58 -5.58 8.49
N VAL A 45 -9.07 -5.25 9.69
CA VAL A 45 -8.09 -6.08 10.42
C VAL A 45 -8.66 -7.46 10.77
N ALA A 46 -9.94 -7.54 11.18
CA ALA A 46 -10.61 -8.82 11.42
C ALA A 46 -10.77 -9.64 10.12
N GLY A 47 -11.01 -8.97 8.98
CA GLY A 47 -11.02 -9.59 7.65
C GLY A 47 -9.64 -10.11 7.26
N HIS A 48 -8.59 -9.31 7.47
CA HIS A 48 -7.21 -9.68 7.25
C HIS A 48 -6.82 -10.93 8.08
N ARG A 49 -7.21 -10.98 9.36
CA ARG A 49 -6.99 -12.18 10.19
C ARG A 49 -7.65 -13.44 9.61
N LYS A 50 -8.88 -13.31 9.08
CA LYS A 50 -9.56 -14.44 8.43
C LYS A 50 -8.83 -14.89 7.15
N ALA A 51 -8.35 -13.95 6.33
CA ALA A 51 -7.53 -14.27 5.16
C ALA A 51 -6.22 -14.96 5.58
N ARG A 52 -5.57 -14.48 6.64
CA ARG A 52 -4.33 -15.08 7.12
C ARG A 52 -4.51 -16.51 7.65
N ARG A 53 -5.65 -16.82 8.28
CA ARG A 53 -5.99 -18.19 8.71
C ARG A 53 -6.06 -19.22 7.59
N VAL A 54 -6.38 -18.77 6.37
CA VAL A 54 -6.33 -19.62 5.17
C VAL A 54 -5.03 -19.47 4.39
N GLY A 55 -3.97 -18.96 5.03
CA GLY A 55 -2.65 -18.81 4.45
C GLY A 55 -2.46 -17.59 3.54
N LEU A 56 -3.44 -16.67 3.45
CA LEU A 56 -3.36 -15.54 2.53
C LEU A 56 -2.86 -14.28 3.24
N LEU A 57 -1.78 -13.68 2.74
CA LEU A 57 -1.23 -12.39 3.18
C LEU A 57 -1.53 -11.32 2.14
N HIS A 58 -2.01 -10.14 2.55
CA HIS A 58 -2.53 -9.11 1.65
C HIS A 58 -1.44 -8.34 0.90
N ARG A 59 -0.43 -7.84 1.61
CA ARG A 59 0.77 -7.13 1.12
C ARG A 59 0.55 -5.74 0.50
N ASP A 60 -0.69 -5.28 0.36
CA ASP A 60 -1.01 -3.93 -0.14
C ASP A 60 -2.16 -3.29 0.64
N VAL A 61 -2.03 -3.20 1.96
CA VAL A 61 -2.98 -2.44 2.80
C VAL A 61 -2.82 -0.96 2.51
N SER A 62 -3.89 -0.32 2.02
CA SER A 62 -3.88 1.09 1.60
C SER A 62 -5.24 1.75 1.78
N SER A 63 -5.30 3.09 1.60
CA SER A 63 -6.56 3.84 1.64
C SER A 63 -7.51 3.51 0.47
N GLY A 64 -7.00 2.91 -0.60
CA GLY A 64 -7.82 2.43 -1.72
C GLY A 64 -8.44 1.04 -1.46
N ASN A 65 -7.82 0.26 -0.57
CA ASN A 65 -8.16 -1.15 -0.36
C ASN A 65 -8.96 -1.39 0.93
N VAL A 66 -9.21 -0.34 1.73
CA VAL A 66 -10.10 -0.38 2.90
C VAL A 66 -11.31 0.50 2.64
N LEU A 67 -12.50 -0.10 2.63
CA LEU A 67 -13.75 0.56 2.28
C LEU A 67 -14.72 0.58 3.45
N ILE A 68 -15.49 1.67 3.57
CA ILE A 68 -16.64 1.75 4.47
C ILE A 68 -17.84 1.16 3.73
N VAL A 69 -18.50 0.17 4.34
CA VAL A 69 -19.73 -0.44 3.83
C VAL A 69 -20.89 0.01 4.71
N ASP A 70 -21.95 0.54 4.13
CA ASP A 70 -23.12 0.97 4.89
C ASP A 70 -23.86 -0.24 5.49
N GLU A 71 -24.40 -0.09 6.71
CA GLU A 71 -25.02 -1.17 7.50
C GLU A 71 -26.19 -1.87 6.79
N GLU A 72 -26.89 -1.19 5.90
CA GLU A 72 -27.99 -1.75 5.10
C GLU A 72 -27.57 -2.97 4.27
N GLN A 73 -26.30 -3.11 3.96
CA GLN A 73 -25.74 -4.23 3.21
C GLN A 73 -25.40 -5.49 4.06
N LYS A 74 -25.80 -5.54 5.34
CA LYS A 74 -25.77 -6.70 6.26
C LYS A 74 -24.39 -7.31 6.58
N LYS A 75 -23.27 -6.68 6.25
CA LYS A 75 -21.92 -7.23 6.53
C LYS A 75 -21.12 -6.46 7.57
N GLY A 76 -21.70 -5.40 8.16
CA GLY A 76 -21.03 -4.48 9.09
C GLY A 76 -20.10 -3.49 8.36
N PRO A 77 -19.79 -2.34 9.00
CA PRO A 77 -18.92 -1.35 8.41
C PRO A 77 -17.48 -1.89 8.32
N GLY A 78 -16.89 -1.81 7.14
CA GLY A 78 -15.48 -2.12 6.90
C GLY A 78 -15.23 -3.39 6.08
N LEU A 79 -14.57 -3.20 4.95
CA LEU A 79 -14.15 -4.24 4.02
C LEU A 79 -12.68 -4.01 3.63
N LEU A 80 -11.89 -5.08 3.66
CA LEU A 80 -10.59 -5.14 2.99
C LEU A 80 -10.79 -5.80 1.63
N CYS A 81 -10.30 -5.18 0.57
CA CYS A 81 -10.45 -5.63 -0.82
C CYS A 81 -9.12 -5.52 -1.56
N ASP A 82 -9.10 -5.99 -2.81
CA ASP A 82 -7.95 -5.98 -3.72
C ASP A 82 -6.78 -6.84 -3.22
N PHE A 83 -6.93 -8.15 -3.43
CA PHE A 83 -5.92 -9.16 -3.08
C PHE A 83 -4.98 -9.49 -4.26
N ASP A 84 -4.88 -8.65 -5.28
CA ASP A 84 -4.08 -8.91 -6.49
C ASP A 84 -2.57 -9.07 -6.17
N TYR A 85 -2.09 -8.40 -5.12
CA TYR A 85 -0.71 -8.52 -4.65
C TYR A 85 -0.51 -9.52 -3.51
N SER A 86 -1.55 -10.27 -3.16
CA SER A 86 -1.48 -11.22 -2.06
C SER A 86 -0.52 -12.37 -2.34
N SER A 87 -0.06 -13.01 -1.29
CA SER A 87 0.76 -14.22 -1.37
C SER A 87 0.26 -15.29 -0.41
N PHE A 88 0.40 -16.54 -0.81
CA PHE A 88 0.17 -17.66 0.08
C PHE A 88 1.39 -17.86 0.98
N LEU A 89 1.14 -18.03 2.27
CA LEU A 89 2.11 -18.42 3.29
C LEU A 89 1.53 -19.63 4.01
N GLU A 90 2.42 -20.47 4.56
CA GLU A 90 1.95 -21.52 5.47
C GLU A 90 1.10 -20.89 6.59
N PRO A 91 -0.06 -21.48 6.92
CA PRO A 91 -0.89 -21.04 8.04
C PRO A 91 -0.07 -21.06 9.33
N ASP A 92 -0.34 -20.10 10.24
CA ASP A 92 0.30 -20.10 11.54
C ASP A 92 -0.15 -21.34 12.34
N ALA A 93 0.79 -22.01 13.01
CA ALA A 93 0.53 -23.30 13.67
C ALA A 93 -0.61 -23.26 14.72
N ASP A 94 -0.86 -22.09 15.29
CA ASP A 94 -1.92 -21.85 16.29
C ASP A 94 -3.31 -21.64 15.67
N ASP A 95 -3.41 -21.43 14.35
CA ASP A 95 -4.64 -21.10 13.63
C ASP A 95 -5.23 -22.28 12.81
N VAL A 96 -4.64 -23.48 12.87
CA VAL A 96 -5.00 -24.64 12.01
C VAL A 96 -6.25 -25.42 12.47
N ALA A 97 -7.12 -24.83 13.30
CA ALA A 97 -8.40 -25.43 13.61
C ALA A 97 -9.42 -25.12 12.50
N GLU A 98 -9.71 -26.12 11.68
CA GLU A 98 -10.86 -26.17 10.76
C GLU A 98 -10.76 -25.44 9.40
N VAL A 99 -9.75 -25.75 8.59
CA VAL A 99 -9.87 -25.51 7.13
C VAL A 99 -9.61 -26.81 6.38
N VAL A 100 -10.70 -27.52 6.07
CA VAL A 100 -10.68 -28.61 5.07
C VAL A 100 -10.79 -27.97 3.70
N THR A 101 -9.67 -27.66 3.08
CA THR A 101 -9.59 -27.46 1.63
C THR A 101 -8.51 -28.39 1.09
N GLN A 102 -8.92 -29.29 0.20
CA GLN A 102 -7.97 -30.09 -0.56
C GLN A 102 -7.14 -29.12 -1.41
N PRO A 103 -5.80 -29.21 -1.39
CA PRO A 103 -4.98 -28.45 -2.33
C PRO A 103 -5.22 -29.02 -3.73
N ASP A 104 -5.53 -28.17 -4.68
CA ASP A 104 -5.34 -28.48 -6.09
C ASP A 104 -3.83 -28.65 -6.32
N ASP A 105 -3.43 -29.85 -6.81
CA ASP A 105 -2.06 -30.34 -6.88
C ASP A 105 -1.17 -29.67 -7.96
N ASP A 106 -1.34 -28.40 -8.29
CA ASP A 106 -0.56 -27.73 -9.35
C ASP A 106 -0.03 -26.33 -8.98
N ILE A 107 0.32 -26.07 -7.71
CA ILE A 107 1.09 -24.86 -7.39
C ILE A 107 2.57 -25.21 -7.37
N ASP A 108 3.22 -25.03 -8.52
CA ASP A 108 4.67 -25.10 -8.67
C ASP A 108 5.33 -24.18 -7.60
N GLY A 109 6.02 -24.82 -6.65
CA GLY A 109 6.69 -24.17 -5.51
C GLY A 109 7.93 -23.36 -5.89
N THR A 110 7.91 -22.64 -7.00
CA THR A 110 8.95 -21.65 -7.30
C THR A 110 8.81 -20.49 -6.33
N THR A 111 9.76 -20.40 -5.43
CA THR A 111 10.00 -19.24 -4.57
C THR A 111 10.43 -18.08 -5.48
N GLU A 112 9.49 -17.53 -6.26
CA GLU A 112 9.73 -16.30 -6.98
C GLU A 112 10.07 -15.22 -5.94
N LEU A 113 11.20 -14.57 -6.14
CA LEU A 113 11.54 -13.30 -5.50
C LEU A 113 10.41 -12.34 -5.86
N LYS A 114 9.35 -12.32 -5.04
CA LYS A 114 8.18 -11.50 -5.30
C LYS A 114 8.60 -10.05 -5.18
N GLU A 115 8.40 -9.32 -6.27
CA GLU A 115 8.62 -7.87 -6.30
C GLU A 115 7.93 -7.21 -5.11
N ARG A 116 8.58 -6.20 -4.55
CA ARG A 116 8.01 -5.37 -3.51
C ARG A 116 6.71 -4.75 -4.02
N THR A 117 5.62 -5.00 -3.31
CA THR A 117 4.30 -4.45 -3.60
C THR A 117 3.89 -3.47 -2.50
N GLY A 118 2.89 -2.65 -2.78
CA GLY A 118 2.29 -1.74 -1.82
C GLY A 118 2.53 -0.27 -2.12
N THR A 119 1.60 0.55 -1.66
CA THR A 119 1.66 2.01 -1.77
C THR A 119 2.68 2.56 -0.78
N LEU A 120 3.67 3.33 -1.23
CA LEU A 120 4.83 3.80 -0.44
C LEU A 120 4.45 4.38 0.94
N TYR A 121 3.35 5.11 1.03
CA TYR A 121 2.90 5.71 2.29
C TYR A 121 2.58 4.68 3.37
N PHE A 122 2.10 3.49 2.99
CA PHE A 122 1.60 2.47 3.92
C PHE A 122 2.57 1.33 4.15
N ILE A 123 3.64 1.20 3.37
CA ILE A 123 4.62 0.12 3.50
C ILE A 123 5.28 0.14 4.88
N ALA A 124 5.38 -1.01 5.53
CA ALA A 124 6.04 -1.16 6.84
C ALA A 124 7.52 -0.78 6.81
N ILE A 125 8.04 -0.28 7.92
CA ILE A 125 9.43 0.15 8.08
C ILE A 125 10.43 -0.99 7.79
N GLY A 126 10.06 -2.23 8.17
CA GLY A 126 10.87 -3.43 7.91
C GLY A 126 11.10 -3.66 6.42
N ILE A 127 10.05 -3.53 5.61
CA ILE A 127 10.08 -3.69 4.15
C ILE A 127 10.87 -2.54 3.48
N LEU A 128 10.76 -1.31 3.98
CA LEU A 128 11.53 -0.17 3.48
C LEU A 128 13.04 -0.26 3.76
N ARG A 129 13.46 -1.15 4.66
CA ARG A 129 14.86 -1.33 5.04
C ARG A 129 15.67 -2.04 3.94
N GLU A 130 15.09 -3.09 3.36
CA GLU A 130 15.72 -3.96 2.36
C GLU A 130 14.74 -4.18 1.20
N PRO A 131 14.75 -3.33 0.18
CA PRO A 131 13.74 -3.39 -0.90
C PRO A 131 13.74 -4.67 -1.72
N SER A 132 14.84 -5.43 -1.71
CA SER A 132 14.99 -6.69 -2.46
C SER A 132 15.19 -7.87 -1.51
N GLY A 133 14.31 -8.87 -1.60
CA GLY A 133 14.45 -10.14 -0.90
C GLY A 133 13.87 -10.19 0.52
N VAL A 134 13.17 -9.16 0.99
CA VAL A 134 12.48 -9.21 2.29
C VAL A 134 11.20 -10.02 2.18
N GLN A 135 11.07 -11.01 3.03
CA GLN A 135 9.81 -11.74 3.17
C GLN A 135 8.79 -10.85 3.92
N HIS A 136 7.70 -10.52 3.25
CA HIS A 136 6.58 -9.81 3.84
C HIS A 136 5.87 -10.71 4.87
N THR A 137 5.55 -10.16 6.03
CA THR A 137 4.96 -10.89 7.16
C THR A 137 3.59 -10.31 7.54
N THR A 138 2.85 -11.04 8.36
CA THR A 138 1.60 -10.58 8.99
C THR A 138 1.81 -9.27 9.76
N ALA A 139 2.93 -9.15 10.47
CA ALA A 139 3.24 -7.96 11.26
C ALA A 139 3.48 -6.71 10.38
N ASP A 140 3.98 -6.88 9.14
CA ASP A 140 4.14 -5.78 8.19
C ASP A 140 2.80 -5.28 7.66
N ASP A 141 1.84 -6.17 7.37
CA ASP A 141 0.48 -5.76 7.00
C ASP A 141 -0.24 -5.05 8.16
N LEU A 142 -0.06 -5.52 9.40
CA LEU A 142 -0.61 -4.86 10.58
C LEU A 142 0.02 -3.49 10.84
N GLU A 143 1.30 -3.31 10.56
CA GLU A 143 1.95 -2.00 10.57
C GLU A 143 1.43 -1.10 9.43
N SER A 144 1.09 -1.68 8.27
CA SER A 144 0.48 -0.92 7.17
C SER A 144 -0.90 -0.36 7.54
N PHE A 145 -1.72 -1.09 8.32
CA PHE A 145 -2.95 -0.54 8.90
C PHE A 145 -2.69 0.62 9.88
N TYR A 146 -1.61 0.56 10.66
CA TYR A 146 -1.22 1.69 11.50
C TYR A 146 -0.87 2.92 10.66
N TRP A 147 -0.07 2.77 9.60
CA TRP A 147 0.26 3.88 8.71
C TRP A 147 -0.96 4.43 7.99
N LEU A 148 -1.93 3.59 7.66
CA LEU A 148 -3.22 4.02 7.13
C LEU A 148 -3.98 4.88 8.16
N LEU A 149 -4.03 4.48 9.43
CA LEU A 149 -4.63 5.28 10.50
C LEU A 149 -3.95 6.64 10.65
N VAL A 150 -2.62 6.68 10.72
CA VAL A 150 -1.83 7.93 10.80
C VAL A 150 -2.10 8.83 9.60
N TRP A 151 -2.10 8.26 8.39
CA TRP A 151 -2.36 8.98 7.16
C TRP A 151 -3.74 9.65 7.15
N ILE A 152 -4.78 8.92 7.59
CA ILE A 152 -6.14 9.45 7.66
C ILE A 152 -6.23 10.55 8.72
N ILE A 153 -5.66 10.34 9.90
CA ILE A 153 -5.67 11.36 10.98
C ILE A 153 -5.03 12.65 10.50
N LEU A 154 -3.83 12.58 9.90
CA LEU A 154 -3.09 13.77 9.50
C LEU A 154 -3.71 14.53 8.32
N ARG A 155 -4.56 13.88 7.55
CA ARG A 155 -5.23 14.50 6.38
C ARG A 155 -6.68 14.88 6.61
N HIS A 156 -7.39 14.09 7.39
CA HIS A 156 -8.85 14.13 7.40
C HIS A 156 -9.48 14.28 8.78
N ALA A 157 -8.66 14.36 9.86
CA ALA A 157 -9.13 14.70 11.19
C ALA A 157 -8.57 16.05 11.65
N ILE A 158 -9.29 16.73 12.55
CA ILE A 158 -8.82 18.01 13.13
C ILE A 158 -7.83 17.70 14.26
N HIS A 159 -6.59 18.14 14.12
CA HIS A 159 -5.53 17.89 15.10
C HIS A 159 -4.70 19.17 15.37
N GLY A 160 -4.00 19.19 16.50
CA GLY A 160 -3.22 20.37 16.96
C GLY A 160 -1.94 20.67 16.18
N ARG A 161 -1.57 19.85 15.18
CA ARG A 161 -0.43 20.07 14.29
C ARG A 161 -0.92 20.59 12.95
N GLY A 162 -0.24 21.55 12.37
CA GLY A 162 -0.61 22.07 11.05
C GLY A 162 -0.52 21.00 9.93
N SER A 163 -1.07 21.28 8.76
CA SER A 163 -1.07 20.37 7.60
C SER A 163 0.32 19.96 7.12
N SER A 164 1.35 20.75 7.42
CA SER A 164 2.75 20.43 7.08
C SER A 164 3.29 19.15 7.73
N ILE A 165 2.73 18.72 8.87
CA ILE A 165 3.17 17.46 9.51
C ILE A 165 2.93 16.25 8.62
N TYR A 166 1.87 16.26 7.80
CA TYR A 166 1.61 15.21 6.82
C TYR A 166 2.79 15.01 5.86
N ALA A 167 3.27 16.10 5.23
CA ALA A 167 4.40 16.04 4.30
C ALA A 167 5.71 15.57 4.97
N THR A 168 5.86 15.84 6.26
CA THR A 168 7.01 15.34 7.04
C THR A 168 6.95 13.83 7.23
N VAL A 169 5.79 13.27 7.58
CA VAL A 169 5.64 11.83 7.85
C VAL A 169 5.57 11.01 6.57
N PHE A 170 4.92 11.55 5.53
CA PHE A 170 4.67 10.88 4.26
C PHE A 170 5.31 11.63 3.08
N PRO A 171 6.63 11.76 3.03
CA PRO A 171 7.30 12.42 1.91
C PRO A 171 7.14 11.57 0.63
N ASN A 172 6.86 12.23 -0.47
CA ASN A 172 6.85 11.58 -1.79
C ASN A 172 8.27 11.47 -2.36
N LEU A 173 9.15 10.77 -1.64
CA LEU A 173 10.57 10.66 -1.91
C LEU A 173 10.98 9.18 -2.05
N THR A 174 12.23 8.87 -1.70
CA THR A 174 12.78 7.52 -1.74
C THR A 174 12.36 6.68 -0.52
N ASP A 175 12.49 5.37 -0.62
CA ASP A 175 12.25 4.42 0.48
C ASP A 175 13.06 4.77 1.72
N GLN A 176 14.31 5.14 1.54
CA GLN A 176 15.19 5.51 2.65
C GLN A 176 14.66 6.74 3.40
N HIS A 177 14.16 7.76 2.68
CA HIS A 177 13.55 8.93 3.30
C HIS A 177 12.25 8.57 4.01
N SER A 178 11.37 7.82 3.34
CA SER A 178 10.11 7.37 3.94
C SER A 178 10.35 6.58 5.22
N ARG A 179 11.35 5.69 5.21
CA ARG A 179 11.76 4.94 6.39
C ARG A 179 12.26 5.84 7.51
N ALA A 180 13.14 6.80 7.19
CA ALA A 180 13.69 7.72 8.18
C ALA A 180 12.60 8.56 8.86
N MET A 181 11.65 9.10 8.07
CA MET A 181 10.54 9.90 8.59
C MET A 181 9.57 9.07 9.43
N LYS A 182 9.31 7.83 9.06
CA LYS A 182 8.50 6.91 9.88
C LYS A 182 9.17 6.57 11.21
N LEU A 183 10.48 6.38 11.23
CA LEU A 183 11.23 6.17 12.46
C LEU A 183 11.24 7.42 13.35
N ASP A 184 11.43 8.61 12.80
CA ASP A 184 11.34 9.88 13.52
C ASP A 184 9.95 10.09 14.13
N TRP A 185 8.90 9.78 13.37
CA TRP A 185 7.53 9.76 13.87
C TRP A 185 7.37 8.84 15.08
N LEU A 186 7.86 7.60 15.00
CA LEU A 186 7.78 6.64 16.10
C LEU A 186 8.70 6.97 17.28
N ASP A 187 9.75 7.76 17.09
CA ASP A 187 10.63 8.20 18.16
C ASP A 187 9.97 9.27 19.05
N SER A 188 9.36 10.28 18.43
CA SER A 188 8.92 11.44 19.20
C SER A 188 7.67 12.15 18.71
N GLU A 189 7.38 12.15 17.40
CA GLU A 189 6.38 13.05 16.83
C GLU A 189 4.94 12.66 17.17
N TYR A 190 4.61 11.35 17.23
CA TYR A 190 3.25 10.90 17.54
C TYR A 190 2.75 11.35 18.91
N HIS A 191 3.64 11.54 19.90
CA HIS A 191 3.28 12.06 21.22
C HIS A 191 2.78 13.50 21.18
N ARG A 192 3.19 14.27 20.18
CA ARG A 192 2.85 15.68 20.00
C ARG A 192 1.54 15.88 19.25
N VAL A 193 0.95 14.81 18.70
CA VAL A 193 -0.32 14.88 18.01
C VAL A 193 -1.45 14.63 19.01
N THR A 194 -2.39 15.57 19.05
CA THR A 194 -3.64 15.45 19.81
C THR A 194 -4.76 15.73 18.84
N ILE A 195 -5.69 14.80 18.73
CA ILE A 195 -6.89 14.98 17.91
C ILE A 195 -7.89 15.82 18.71
N HIS A 196 -8.39 16.88 18.07
CA HIS A 196 -9.26 17.85 18.72
C HIS A 196 -10.53 17.19 19.24
N ASP A 197 -10.88 17.42 20.51
CA ASP A 197 -12.04 16.90 21.22
C ASP A 197 -12.25 15.37 21.09
N ASN A 198 -11.18 14.63 20.75
CA ASN A 198 -11.25 13.19 20.52
C ASN A 198 -10.18 12.44 21.33
N ALA A 199 -10.45 12.27 22.62
CA ALA A 199 -9.55 11.55 23.52
C ALA A 199 -9.41 10.06 23.18
N PRO A 200 -10.48 9.31 22.77
CA PRO A 200 -10.36 7.91 22.36
C PRO A 200 -9.42 7.71 21.16
N LEU A 201 -9.52 8.55 20.12
CA LEU A 201 -8.66 8.42 18.94
C LEU A 201 -7.22 8.85 19.25
N THR A 202 -7.01 9.87 20.08
CA THR A 202 -5.68 10.27 20.57
C THR A 202 -5.02 9.13 21.37
N TRP A 203 -5.78 8.45 22.22
CA TRP A 203 -5.33 7.29 22.96
C TRP A 203 -4.96 6.14 22.03
N LEU A 204 -5.83 5.79 21.08
CA LEU A 204 -5.58 4.72 20.09
C LEU A 204 -4.29 4.98 19.29
N LEU A 205 -4.10 6.21 18.81
CA LEU A 205 -2.88 6.60 18.08
C LEU A 205 -1.64 6.29 18.92
N ARG A 206 -1.64 6.66 20.21
CA ARG A 206 -0.48 6.47 21.10
C ARG A 206 -0.19 5.01 21.40
N GLU A 207 -1.23 4.23 21.71
CA GLU A 207 -1.06 2.81 22.04
C GLU A 207 -0.62 1.99 20.83
N TRP A 208 -1.18 2.27 19.66
CA TRP A 208 -0.77 1.56 18.45
C TRP A 208 0.64 1.98 18.00
N SER A 209 1.00 3.25 18.16
CA SER A 209 2.39 3.69 17.96
C SER A 209 3.36 2.90 18.85
N ALA A 210 3.00 2.66 20.12
CA ALA A 210 3.82 1.88 21.04
C ALA A 210 4.03 0.43 20.59
N LEU A 211 3.05 -0.20 19.92
CA LEU A 211 3.24 -1.51 19.28
C LEU A 211 4.24 -1.43 18.12
N CYS A 212 4.11 -0.42 17.26
CA CYS A 212 5.03 -0.20 16.14
C CYS A 212 6.46 0.10 16.62
N VAL A 213 6.62 0.82 17.74
CA VAL A 213 7.92 1.04 18.38
C VAL A 213 8.54 -0.32 18.80
N LYS A 214 7.78 -1.19 19.47
CA LYS A 214 8.28 -2.52 19.90
C LYS A 214 8.68 -3.39 18.72
N GLN A 215 7.99 -3.30 17.59
CA GLN A 215 8.31 -4.03 16.37
C GLN A 215 9.60 -3.52 15.70
N ASN A 216 9.80 -2.21 15.65
CA ASN A 216 10.85 -1.59 14.85
C ASN A 216 12.12 -1.23 15.62
N TRP A 217 12.06 -1.16 16.94
CA TRP A 217 13.20 -0.77 17.80
C TRP A 217 13.92 -1.99 18.34
N LYS A 218 15.21 -2.12 18.01
CA LYS A 218 16.00 -3.32 18.34
C LYS A 218 16.82 -3.22 19.63
N GLN A 219 16.72 -2.12 20.40
CA GLN A 219 17.51 -1.92 21.61
C GLN A 219 16.61 -1.42 22.77
N PRO A 220 16.76 -1.94 23.97
CA PRO A 220 17.65 -3.02 24.44
C PRO A 220 17.07 -4.43 24.27
N THR A 221 15.83 -4.59 23.82
CA THR A 221 15.14 -5.89 23.66
C THR A 221 14.99 -6.28 22.19
N PRO A 222 14.90 -7.58 21.86
CA PRO A 222 14.53 -8.01 20.51
C PRO A 222 13.21 -7.40 20.05
N ALA A 223 13.09 -7.17 18.74
CA ALA A 223 11.84 -6.69 18.14
C ALA A 223 10.69 -7.67 18.45
N ILE A 224 9.54 -7.13 18.80
CA ILE A 224 8.32 -7.90 19.10
C ILE A 224 7.35 -7.67 17.95
N PRO A 225 7.10 -8.66 17.09
CA PRO A 225 6.16 -8.53 15.97
C PRO A 225 4.74 -8.25 16.47
N ILE A 226 4.06 -7.33 15.80
CA ILE A 226 2.64 -7.03 16.08
C ILE A 226 1.77 -8.24 15.72
N GLN A 227 0.81 -8.56 16.58
CA GLN A 227 -0.15 -9.64 16.37
C GLN A 227 -1.57 -9.09 16.15
N HIS A 228 -2.41 -9.86 15.45
CA HIS A 228 -3.82 -9.48 15.23
C HIS A 228 -4.57 -9.21 16.56
N ASP A 229 -4.32 -10.03 17.57
CA ASP A 229 -5.00 -9.90 18.87
C ASP A 229 -4.61 -8.60 19.58
N ASP A 230 -3.36 -8.17 19.47
CA ASP A 230 -2.93 -6.87 20.03
C ASP A 230 -3.68 -5.72 19.37
N VAL A 231 -3.73 -5.70 18.03
CA VAL A 231 -4.37 -4.63 17.27
C VAL A 231 -5.88 -4.62 17.48
N LEU A 232 -6.54 -5.79 17.40
CA LEU A 232 -7.98 -5.90 17.59
C LEU A 232 -8.38 -5.50 18.99
N ARG A 233 -7.62 -5.91 20.04
CA ARG A 233 -7.83 -5.50 21.41
C ARG A 233 -7.74 -3.98 21.55
N LEU A 234 -6.72 -3.33 21.02
CA LEU A 234 -6.60 -1.86 21.06
C LEU A 234 -7.78 -1.16 20.38
N LEU A 235 -8.19 -1.64 19.21
CA LEU A 235 -9.32 -1.08 18.48
C LEU A 235 -10.63 -1.25 19.23
N ASP A 236 -10.87 -2.42 19.82
CA ASP A 236 -12.06 -2.70 20.63
C ASP A 236 -12.06 -1.85 21.92
N GLU A 237 -10.92 -1.72 22.61
CA GLU A 237 -10.77 -0.85 23.77
C GLU A 237 -11.02 0.62 23.44
N ALA A 238 -10.51 1.11 22.29
CA ALA A 238 -10.76 2.48 21.84
C ALA A 238 -12.26 2.71 21.56
N LEU A 239 -12.90 1.79 20.85
CA LEU A 239 -14.31 1.89 20.49
C LEU A 239 -15.24 1.83 21.70
N ALA A 240 -14.82 1.16 22.78
CA ALA A 240 -15.54 1.07 24.07
C ALA A 240 -15.39 2.32 24.96
N LYS A 241 -14.43 3.21 24.65
CA LYS A 241 -14.26 4.45 25.44
C LYS A 241 -15.40 5.43 25.20
N ASP A 242 -15.75 6.18 26.24
CA ASP A 242 -16.62 7.35 26.12
C ASP A 242 -15.83 8.54 25.52
N GLY A 243 -16.57 9.52 25.01
CA GLY A 243 -15.99 10.78 24.51
C GLY A 243 -15.64 10.78 23.03
N TRP A 244 -16.21 9.89 22.23
CA TRP A 244 -16.19 10.01 20.79
C TRP A 244 -17.06 11.19 20.35
N PRO A 245 -16.55 12.10 19.48
CA PRO A 245 -17.36 13.19 18.94
C PRO A 245 -18.53 12.68 18.09
N GLU A 246 -19.63 13.42 18.10
CA GLU A 246 -20.82 13.07 17.27
C GLU A 246 -20.72 13.63 15.84
N ASN A 247 -19.97 14.75 15.63
CA ASN A 247 -19.91 15.50 14.38
C ASN A 247 -18.46 15.77 13.96
N ASP A 248 -17.68 14.73 13.78
CA ASP A 248 -16.28 14.80 13.38
C ASP A 248 -16.02 14.08 12.06
N ALA A 249 -16.88 14.36 11.07
CA ALA A 249 -16.72 13.85 9.71
C ALA A 249 -15.36 14.26 9.09
N ALA A 250 -14.94 13.51 8.09
CA ALA A 250 -13.69 13.75 7.38
C ALA A 250 -13.61 15.18 6.85
N VAL A 251 -12.56 15.90 7.17
CA VAL A 251 -12.27 17.21 6.59
C VAL A 251 -11.59 17.05 5.23
N LYS A 252 -11.85 17.99 4.32
CA LYS A 252 -11.16 18.01 3.03
C LYS A 252 -9.68 18.36 3.24
N PHE A 253 -8.80 17.52 2.73
CA PHE A 253 -7.38 17.81 2.76
C PHE A 253 -7.01 18.75 1.60
N GLU A 254 -6.37 19.87 1.93
CA GLU A 254 -5.79 20.77 0.96
C GLU A 254 -4.28 20.53 0.93
N VAL A 255 -3.78 20.14 -0.25
CA VAL A 255 -2.34 19.93 -0.45
C VAL A 255 -1.64 21.27 -0.25
N PRO A 256 -0.61 21.36 0.61
CA PRO A 256 0.17 22.58 0.74
C PRO A 256 0.78 23.02 -0.59
N ASP A 257 0.77 24.30 -0.90
CA ASP A 257 1.24 24.88 -2.18
C ASP A 257 2.69 24.48 -2.53
N ASP A 258 3.50 24.18 -1.55
CA ASP A 258 4.90 23.75 -1.73
C ASP A 258 5.02 22.37 -2.40
N GLU A 259 4.04 21.48 -2.26
CA GLU A 259 4.01 20.17 -2.94
C GLU A 259 3.55 20.27 -4.40
N LEU A 260 2.71 21.24 -4.74
CA LEU A 260 2.24 21.46 -6.11
C LEU A 260 3.38 21.88 -7.04
N SER A 261 4.38 22.60 -6.54
CA SER A 261 5.55 23.04 -7.33
C SER A 261 6.49 21.87 -7.68
N THR A 262 6.63 20.89 -6.81
CA THR A 262 7.52 19.73 -7.01
C THR A 262 6.96 18.73 -8.02
N THR A 263 5.64 18.53 -8.03
CA THR A 263 4.97 17.61 -8.98
C THR A 263 4.96 18.16 -10.41
N ALA A 264 4.88 19.48 -10.59
CA ALA A 264 4.92 20.12 -11.90
C ALA A 264 6.28 19.94 -12.59
N HIS A 265 7.39 19.97 -11.86
CA HIS A 265 8.73 19.74 -12.40
C HIS A 265 8.98 18.29 -12.86
N VAL A 266 8.44 17.29 -12.17
CA VAL A 266 8.61 15.87 -12.54
C VAL A 266 7.81 15.54 -13.80
N THR A 267 6.60 16.07 -13.95
CA THR A 267 5.76 15.82 -15.14
C THR A 267 6.35 16.46 -16.41
N THR A 268 6.97 17.62 -16.31
CA THR A 268 7.59 18.32 -17.46
C THR A 268 8.85 17.61 -17.94
N THR A 269 9.64 17.02 -17.04
CA THR A 269 10.89 16.33 -17.40
C THR A 269 10.62 14.99 -18.11
N THR A 270 9.58 14.26 -17.71
CA THR A 270 9.21 12.97 -18.32
C THR A 270 8.64 13.14 -19.72
N THR A 271 7.85 14.20 -19.97
CA THR A 271 7.26 14.47 -21.30
C THR A 271 8.31 14.91 -22.31
N THR A 272 9.36 15.65 -21.90
CA THR A 272 10.43 16.10 -22.78
C THR A 272 11.38 14.96 -23.20
N SER A 273 11.60 13.98 -22.32
CA SER A 273 12.44 12.80 -22.61
C SER A 273 11.77 11.84 -23.59
N GLN A 274 10.46 11.64 -23.52
CA GLN A 274 9.74 10.80 -24.49
C GLN A 274 9.61 11.44 -25.87
N ARG A 275 9.46 12.77 -25.96
CA ARG A 275 9.43 13.46 -27.25
C ARG A 275 10.79 13.46 -27.99
N LYS A 276 11.91 13.49 -27.26
CA LYS A 276 13.24 13.38 -27.86
C LYS A 276 13.55 11.97 -28.38
N ARG A 277 13.07 10.92 -27.74
CA ARG A 277 13.27 9.54 -28.25
C ARG A 277 12.45 9.22 -29.48
N SER A 278 11.23 9.74 -29.63
CA SER A 278 10.42 9.55 -30.84
C SER A 278 10.94 10.35 -32.04
N ALA A 279 11.61 11.50 -31.84
CA ALA A 279 12.24 12.27 -32.91
C ALA A 279 13.53 11.60 -33.42
N ALA A 280 14.35 11.03 -32.53
CA ALA A 280 15.57 10.31 -32.92
C ALA A 280 15.30 9.02 -33.71
N GLN A 281 14.22 8.30 -33.40
CA GLN A 281 13.81 7.11 -34.16
C GLN A 281 13.26 7.43 -35.56
N ARG A 282 12.67 8.60 -35.78
CA ARG A 282 12.19 9.00 -37.10
C ARG A 282 13.32 9.49 -38.05
N GLU A 283 14.39 10.06 -37.53
CA GLU A 283 15.55 10.42 -38.34
C GLU A 283 16.40 9.18 -38.73
N GLY A 284 16.54 8.20 -37.89
CA GLY A 284 17.24 6.95 -38.20
C GLY A 284 16.58 6.12 -39.32
N SER A 285 15.25 6.17 -39.45
CA SER A 285 14.51 5.46 -40.49
C SER A 285 14.56 6.12 -41.88
N ARG A 286 14.86 7.42 -41.97
CA ARG A 286 14.97 8.14 -43.28
C ARG A 286 16.36 8.09 -43.91
N ARG A 287 17.40 7.68 -43.19
CA ARG A 287 18.76 7.55 -43.73
C ARG A 287 19.09 6.16 -44.33
N SER A 288 18.30 5.11 -44.03
CA SER A 288 18.56 3.78 -44.56
C SER A 288 17.91 3.48 -45.95
N SER A 289 17.00 4.32 -46.44
CA SER A 289 16.31 4.12 -47.72
C SER A 289 16.91 4.84 -48.94
N SER A 290 17.99 5.62 -48.77
CA SER A 290 18.60 6.38 -49.88
C SER A 290 19.91 5.81 -50.45
N LYS A 291 20.31 4.57 -50.08
CA LYS A 291 21.55 3.93 -50.53
C LYS A 291 21.33 2.63 -51.31
N ARG A 292 20.21 2.47 -51.99
CA ARG A 292 20.00 1.34 -52.91
C ARG A 292 19.38 1.76 -54.24
N ALA A 293 20.11 2.60 -55.00
CA ALA A 293 19.88 2.79 -56.42
C ALA A 293 21.10 3.46 -57.03
N ARG A 294 22.13 2.69 -57.41
CA ARG A 294 23.05 2.96 -58.51
C ARG A 294 24.16 1.90 -58.56
N THR A 295 23.96 0.89 -59.32
CA THR A 295 24.95 0.35 -60.23
C THR A 295 24.32 -0.78 -61.04
N SER A 296 23.85 -0.46 -62.18
CA SER A 296 23.77 -1.38 -63.30
C SER A 296 23.89 -0.54 -64.57
N LYS A 297 25.04 -0.58 -65.19
CA LYS A 297 25.20 -0.52 -66.66
C LYS A 297 26.66 -0.53 -67.06
N SER A 298 26.86 -1.33 -68.00
CA SER A 298 27.83 -1.43 -69.10
C SER A 298 28.89 -2.51 -68.81
N GLY A 299 29.06 -3.54 -69.57
CA GLY A 299 28.81 -3.65 -71.01
C GLY A 299 30.08 -4.15 -71.67
N GLY A 300 29.98 -5.21 -72.42
CA GLY A 300 30.67 -5.27 -73.67
C GLY A 300 32.02 -5.99 -73.74
N ASP A 301 31.97 -7.07 -74.48
CA ASP A 301 32.93 -7.47 -75.51
C ASP A 301 34.36 -7.90 -75.10
N ARG A 302 34.64 -9.09 -75.25
CA ARG A 302 35.42 -9.96 -76.15
C ARG A 302 35.86 -11.23 -75.52
#